data_db9d9a4bd36ed6b882ed7547c4f80318
#
_entry.id   db9d9a4bd36ed6b882ed7547c4f80318
#
_cell.length_a   1.000
_cell.length_b   1.000
_cell.length_c   1.000
_cell.angle_alpha   90.00
_cell.angle_beta   90.00
_cell.angle_gamma   90.00
#
_symmetry.space_group_name_H-M   'P 1'
#
loop_
_entity.id
_entity.type
_entity.pdbx_description
1 polymer ?
#
loop_
_entity_poly.entity_id
_entity_poly.type
_entity_poly.pdbx_seq_one_letter_code
_entity_poly.pdbx_strand_id
1 'polypeptide(L)'
;LMDFSGLEFPLNGGERSLTRDSASTAHCDWYFADHGVLIDTAGRYLTRPDAQVDVDAWNTLLDLLRTRRRSRPLNGVLVTIPVEALLAADTKVLDGLARQVRSCLQEVHQKLHVDVPVYLVLSKADRLSGFDEFFDQLSREESKQVLGASFAKARNATDANVLRGEFEELLRRLNSQVIMRVHQERSPERRGRILDFPHQLGQIGKGLCQFVEMAFSGNRYQRASRLRGFYLTSAPHQSGNNAGAGGESGAQAGSQRETLPLMHSGRSRFIHHLLSQVIFPEAQLAGLDKRERRRIHWGQRGL
;
A
#
# COMPACT_ATOMS: atom_id res chain seq x y z
N LEU A 1 3.15 7.47 -2.16
CA LEU A 1 3.34 6.20 -2.85
C LEU A 1 3.24 6.40 -4.37
N MET A 2 2.25 7.13 -4.85
CA MET A 2 2.03 7.33 -6.30
C MET A 2 3.15 8.11 -6.96
N ASP A 3 3.62 9.20 -6.38
CA ASP A 3 4.72 10.00 -6.91
C ASP A 3 6.03 9.22 -7.09
N PHE A 4 6.19 8.12 -6.36
CA PHE A 4 7.35 7.24 -6.40
C PHE A 4 7.12 5.92 -7.13
N SER A 5 5.97 5.77 -7.80
CA SER A 5 5.63 4.54 -8.52
C SER A 5 6.48 4.31 -9.76
N GLY A 6 7.09 5.38 -10.30
CA GLY A 6 7.81 5.36 -11.57
C GLY A 6 6.90 5.23 -12.80
N LEU A 7 5.58 5.38 -12.61
CA LEU A 7 4.63 5.50 -13.72
C LEU A 7 4.67 6.90 -14.30
N GLU A 8 4.44 7.00 -15.59
CA GLU A 8 4.25 8.28 -16.26
C GLU A 8 2.80 8.74 -16.12
N PHE A 9 2.61 9.99 -15.72
CA PHE A 9 1.29 10.61 -15.55
C PHE A 9 1.17 11.81 -16.51
N PRO A 10 0.86 11.58 -17.79
CA PRO A 10 0.91 12.62 -18.83
C PRO A 10 -0.05 13.78 -18.59
N LEU A 11 -1.18 13.54 -17.92
CA LEU A 11 -2.17 14.58 -17.62
C LEU A 11 -1.93 15.33 -16.31
N ASN A 12 -1.06 14.83 -15.45
CA ASN A 12 -0.68 15.52 -14.22
C ASN A 12 0.48 16.49 -14.49
N GLY A 13 0.43 17.15 -15.63
CA GLY A 13 1.38 17.97 -16.34
C GLY A 13 2.41 18.72 -15.52
N GLY A 14 3.68 18.46 -15.83
CA GLY A 14 4.78 19.41 -15.90
C GLY A 14 5.31 20.05 -14.64
N GLU A 15 4.56 20.25 -13.61
CA GLU A 15 5.00 20.66 -12.30
C GLU A 15 4.99 19.45 -11.35
N ARG A 16 6.06 18.66 -11.43
CA ARG A 16 6.51 17.93 -10.25
C ARG A 16 6.78 18.99 -9.21
N SER A 17 5.77 19.39 -8.48
CA SER A 17 5.94 20.21 -7.29
C SER A 17 6.77 19.38 -6.31
N LEU A 18 8.09 19.55 -6.39
CA LEU A 18 9.05 19.09 -5.39
C LEU A 18 8.77 19.70 -4.00
N THR A 19 7.71 20.49 -3.89
CA THR A 19 7.28 21.26 -2.73
C THR A 19 5.90 20.87 -2.21
N ARG A 20 5.26 19.80 -2.74
CA ARG A 20 4.18 19.20 -1.98
C ARG A 20 4.82 18.45 -0.82
N ASP A 21 4.84 19.13 0.32
CA ASP A 21 4.99 18.49 1.61
C ASP A 21 4.18 17.19 1.59
N SER A 22 4.69 16.16 2.23
CA SER A 22 4.02 14.86 2.43
C SER A 22 2.74 15.02 3.27
N ALA A 23 1.98 16.09 3.00
CA ALA A 23 0.66 16.33 3.51
C ALA A 23 -0.25 15.21 3.00
N SER A 24 -0.96 14.57 3.90
CA SER A 24 -1.98 13.58 3.56
C SER A 24 -2.95 14.19 2.52
N THR A 25 -3.33 13.38 1.53
CA THR A 25 -4.37 13.74 0.55
C THR A 25 -5.58 14.35 1.26
N ALA A 26 -5.89 15.61 0.95
CA ALA A 26 -6.96 16.34 1.68
C ALA A 26 -8.36 15.82 1.31
N HIS A 27 -8.55 15.42 0.07
CA HIS A 27 -9.82 14.90 -0.45
C HIS A 27 -9.62 13.64 -1.28
N CYS A 28 -9.33 13.80 -2.57
CA CYS A 28 -9.19 12.71 -3.52
C CYS A 28 -8.33 13.20 -4.69
N ASP A 29 -7.20 12.56 -4.90
CA ASP A 29 -6.29 12.88 -5.99
C ASP A 29 -6.40 11.84 -7.11
N TRP A 30 -6.43 12.29 -8.35
CA TRP A 30 -6.58 11.46 -9.53
C TRP A 30 -5.27 11.43 -10.31
N TYR A 31 -4.73 10.24 -10.50
CA TYR A 31 -3.50 9.99 -11.24
C TYR A 31 -3.81 9.25 -12.52
N PHE A 32 -3.61 9.90 -13.66
CA PHE A 32 -3.88 9.35 -14.99
C PHE A 32 -2.59 8.78 -15.56
N ALA A 33 -2.48 7.46 -15.59
CA ALA A 33 -1.37 6.74 -16.21
C ALA A 33 -1.83 6.07 -17.51
N ASP A 34 -0.90 5.69 -18.38
CA ASP A 34 -1.20 5.06 -19.67
C ASP A 34 -2.04 3.79 -19.55
N HIS A 35 -1.86 3.04 -18.46
CA HIS A 35 -2.53 1.76 -18.24
C HIS A 35 -3.75 1.84 -17.31
N GLY A 36 -4.04 2.98 -16.73
CA GLY A 36 -5.17 3.11 -15.81
C GLY A 36 -5.20 4.42 -15.03
N VAL A 37 -6.30 4.60 -14.31
CA VAL A 37 -6.49 5.74 -13.43
C VAL A 37 -6.43 5.26 -12.00
N LEU A 38 -5.57 5.87 -11.21
CA LEU A 38 -5.46 5.64 -9.78
C LEU A 38 -6.14 6.77 -9.03
N ILE A 39 -6.97 6.42 -8.07
CA ILE A 39 -7.69 7.38 -7.22
C ILE A 39 -7.11 7.22 -5.81
N ASP A 40 -6.36 8.21 -5.36
CA ASP A 40 -5.83 8.27 -4.00
C ASP A 40 -6.83 9.00 -3.12
N THR A 41 -7.34 8.31 -2.12
CA THR A 41 -8.39 8.82 -1.23
C THR A 41 -7.81 9.27 0.10
N ALA A 42 -8.36 10.35 0.66
CA ALA A 42 -7.93 10.83 1.96
C ALA A 42 -8.08 9.76 3.04
N GLY A 43 -7.06 9.62 3.89
CA GLY A 43 -7.10 8.69 5.02
C GLY A 43 -8.26 8.95 5.98
N ARG A 44 -8.77 10.18 6.05
CA ARG A 44 -9.95 10.55 6.84
C ARG A 44 -11.24 9.85 6.41
N TYR A 45 -11.35 9.40 5.16
CA TYR A 45 -12.51 8.60 4.73
C TYR A 45 -12.54 7.22 5.38
N LEU A 46 -11.38 6.72 5.81
CA LEU A 46 -11.27 5.49 6.58
C LEU A 46 -11.52 5.73 8.06
N THR A 47 -10.87 6.74 8.67
CA THR A 47 -10.93 7.02 10.10
C THR A 47 -12.14 7.82 10.54
N ARG A 48 -12.70 8.63 9.64
CA ARG A 48 -13.91 9.46 9.79
C ARG A 48 -13.93 10.29 11.08
N PRO A 49 -12.93 11.17 11.29
CA PRO A 49 -12.90 12.03 12.45
C PRO A 49 -14.10 13.00 12.49
N ASP A 50 -14.57 13.48 11.34
CA ASP A 50 -15.85 14.17 11.18
C ASP A 50 -16.81 13.25 10.43
N ALA A 51 -17.60 12.47 11.19
CA ALA A 51 -18.42 11.41 10.64
C ALA A 51 -19.38 11.90 9.55
N GLN A 52 -20.01 13.10 9.71
CA GLN A 52 -20.97 13.59 8.74
C GLN A 52 -20.32 14.02 7.43
N VAL A 53 -19.31 14.87 7.50
CA VAL A 53 -18.62 15.43 6.32
C VAL A 53 -17.87 14.33 5.57
N ASP A 54 -17.18 13.44 6.30
CA ASP A 54 -16.35 12.40 5.68
C ASP A 54 -17.19 11.29 5.06
N VAL A 55 -18.31 10.93 5.67
CA VAL A 55 -19.28 9.96 5.11
C VAL A 55 -19.95 10.52 3.87
N ASP A 56 -20.36 11.80 3.87
CA ASP A 56 -21.00 12.44 2.73
C ASP A 56 -20.03 12.58 1.54
N ALA A 57 -18.79 12.96 1.80
CA ALA A 57 -17.74 13.05 0.78
C ALA A 57 -17.42 11.67 0.17
N TRP A 58 -17.26 10.64 1.01
CA TRP A 58 -17.08 9.26 0.57
C TRP A 58 -18.24 8.75 -0.27
N ASN A 59 -19.46 8.99 0.18
CA ASN A 59 -20.69 8.61 -0.52
C ASN A 59 -20.78 9.31 -1.89
N THR A 60 -20.45 10.59 -1.95
CA THR A 60 -20.44 11.37 -3.20
C THR A 60 -19.44 10.80 -4.20
N LEU A 61 -18.24 10.39 -3.75
CA LEU A 61 -17.27 9.73 -4.60
C LEU A 61 -17.82 8.42 -5.19
N LEU A 62 -18.42 7.56 -4.35
CA LEU A 62 -18.99 6.30 -4.81
C LEU A 62 -20.15 6.51 -5.79
N ASP A 63 -21.02 7.49 -5.54
CA ASP A 63 -22.12 7.82 -6.43
C ASP A 63 -21.63 8.39 -7.77
N LEU A 64 -20.57 9.19 -7.76
CA LEU A 64 -19.90 9.67 -8.97
C LEU A 64 -19.36 8.50 -9.81
N LEU A 65 -18.65 7.58 -9.19
CA LEU A 65 -18.12 6.39 -9.87
C LEU A 65 -19.25 5.53 -10.45
N ARG A 66 -20.33 5.33 -9.70
CA ARG A 66 -21.49 4.56 -10.13
C ARG A 66 -22.20 5.21 -11.33
N THR A 67 -22.37 6.53 -11.32
CA THR A 67 -23.12 7.25 -12.37
C THR A 67 -22.29 7.40 -13.63
N ARG A 68 -20.99 7.68 -13.52
CA ARG A 68 -20.12 7.95 -14.66
C ARG A 68 -19.51 6.70 -15.27
N ARG A 69 -19.34 5.62 -14.49
CA ARG A 69 -18.72 4.35 -14.93
C ARG A 69 -19.63 3.15 -14.67
N ARG A 70 -20.85 3.17 -15.19
CA ARG A 70 -21.92 2.18 -14.90
C ARG A 70 -21.51 0.74 -15.08
N SER A 71 -20.73 0.40 -16.11
CA SER A 71 -20.37 -0.99 -16.43
C SER A 71 -19.23 -1.53 -15.55
N ARG A 72 -18.29 -0.68 -15.17
CA ARG A 72 -17.13 -1.02 -14.34
C ARG A 72 -16.70 0.18 -13.49
N PRO A 73 -17.40 0.46 -12.39
CA PRO A 73 -17.12 1.62 -11.53
C PRO A 73 -15.68 1.60 -10.99
N LEU A 74 -15.22 0.42 -10.55
CA LEU A 74 -13.86 0.14 -10.09
C LEU A 74 -13.31 -1.14 -10.69
N ASN A 75 -12.00 -1.19 -10.90
CA ASN A 75 -11.27 -2.36 -11.37
C ASN A 75 -10.53 -3.09 -10.25
N GLY A 76 -10.26 -2.43 -9.14
CA GLY A 76 -9.61 -2.99 -7.96
C GLY A 76 -9.54 -1.97 -6.83
N VAL A 77 -9.20 -2.43 -5.65
CA VAL A 77 -8.97 -1.59 -4.46
C VAL A 77 -7.61 -1.92 -3.87
N LEU A 78 -6.79 -0.90 -3.65
CA LEU A 78 -5.55 -1.00 -2.89
C LEU A 78 -5.82 -0.57 -1.46
N VAL A 79 -5.58 -1.49 -0.53
CA VAL A 79 -5.60 -1.18 0.90
C VAL A 79 -4.17 -1.01 1.36
N THR A 80 -3.78 0.22 1.68
CA THR A 80 -2.41 0.55 2.08
C THR A 80 -2.34 0.75 3.58
N ILE A 81 -1.49 -0.03 4.25
CA ILE A 81 -1.21 0.11 5.68
C ILE A 81 0.30 0.19 5.93
N PRO A 82 0.76 1.01 6.89
CA PRO A 82 2.17 1.04 7.23
C PRO A 82 2.56 -0.23 8.01
N VAL A 83 3.76 -0.77 7.76
CA VAL A 83 4.25 -1.97 8.45
C VAL A 83 4.29 -1.80 9.96
N GLU A 84 4.50 -0.57 10.44
CA GLU A 84 4.51 -0.22 11.86
C GLU A 84 3.18 -0.56 12.57
N ALA A 85 2.06 -0.44 11.86
CA ALA A 85 0.74 -0.80 12.39
C ALA A 85 0.62 -2.30 12.71
N LEU A 86 1.36 -3.15 11.99
CA LEU A 86 1.39 -4.60 12.22
C LEU A 86 2.32 -5.01 13.36
N LEU A 87 3.28 -4.16 13.73
CA LEU A 87 4.20 -4.35 14.86
C LEU A 87 3.62 -3.82 16.17
N ALA A 88 2.54 -3.02 16.11
CA ALA A 88 1.96 -2.40 17.27
C ALA A 88 1.54 -3.45 18.32
N ALA A 89 2.00 -3.27 19.55
CA ALA A 89 1.65 -4.13 20.68
C ALA A 89 0.16 -4.05 21.05
N ASP A 90 -0.49 -2.92 20.73
CA ASP A 90 -1.92 -2.73 20.97
C ASP A 90 -2.77 -3.30 19.83
N THR A 91 -3.26 -4.50 20.04
CA THR A 91 -4.15 -5.19 19.10
C THR A 91 -5.45 -4.41 18.85
N LYS A 92 -5.90 -3.56 19.78
CA LYS A 92 -7.15 -2.78 19.64
C LYS A 92 -7.06 -1.76 18.52
N VAL A 93 -5.90 -1.14 18.32
CA VAL A 93 -5.67 -0.17 17.24
C VAL A 93 -5.73 -0.89 15.89
N LEU A 94 -5.04 -2.02 15.78
CA LEU A 94 -5.05 -2.85 14.57
C LEU A 94 -6.45 -3.37 14.24
N ASP A 95 -7.18 -3.83 15.25
CA ASP A 95 -8.56 -4.30 15.13
C ASP A 95 -9.51 -3.18 14.71
N GLY A 96 -9.31 -1.97 15.23
CA GLY A 96 -10.04 -0.79 14.83
C GLY A 96 -9.85 -0.48 13.35
N LEU A 97 -8.60 -0.44 12.91
CA LEU A 97 -8.24 -0.22 11.51
C LEU A 97 -8.82 -1.30 10.58
N ALA A 98 -8.73 -2.58 10.98
CA ALA A 98 -9.28 -3.69 10.20
C ALA A 98 -10.80 -3.58 10.04
N ARG A 99 -11.53 -3.20 11.09
CA ARG A 99 -12.98 -2.98 11.02
C ARG A 99 -13.34 -1.80 10.12
N GLN A 100 -12.59 -0.70 10.16
CA GLN A 100 -12.80 0.45 9.28
C GLN A 100 -12.60 0.06 7.81
N VAL A 101 -11.52 -0.65 7.49
CA VAL A 101 -11.26 -1.18 6.14
C VAL A 101 -12.40 -2.07 5.68
N ARG A 102 -12.86 -2.99 6.52
CA ARG A 102 -13.99 -3.86 6.23
C ARG A 102 -15.26 -3.05 5.91
N SER A 103 -15.59 -2.04 6.71
CA SER A 103 -16.75 -1.19 6.49
C SER A 103 -16.67 -0.49 5.14
N CYS A 104 -15.54 0.14 4.82
CA CYS A 104 -15.35 0.81 3.53
C CYS A 104 -15.48 -0.15 2.33
N LEU A 105 -14.90 -1.35 2.42
CA LEU A 105 -15.03 -2.36 1.35
C LEU A 105 -16.47 -2.83 1.16
N GLN A 106 -17.22 -2.95 2.24
CA GLN A 106 -18.65 -3.27 2.18
C GLN A 106 -19.47 -2.16 1.53
N GLU A 107 -19.20 -0.91 1.87
CA GLU A 107 -19.84 0.26 1.26
C GLU A 107 -19.55 0.30 -0.25
N VAL A 108 -18.31 0.05 -0.66
CA VAL A 108 -17.93 -0.09 -2.08
C VAL A 108 -18.77 -1.17 -2.76
N HIS A 109 -18.84 -2.37 -2.15
CA HIS A 109 -19.61 -3.47 -2.71
C HIS A 109 -21.12 -3.16 -2.79
N GLN A 110 -21.69 -2.61 -1.72
CA GLN A 110 -23.13 -2.33 -1.64
C GLN A 110 -23.56 -1.21 -2.57
N LYS A 111 -22.77 -0.14 -2.68
CA LYS A 111 -23.12 1.02 -3.51
C LYS A 111 -22.83 0.84 -4.98
N LEU A 112 -21.67 0.23 -5.30
CA LEU A 112 -21.26 0.05 -6.68
C LEU A 112 -21.74 -1.26 -7.30
N HIS A 113 -22.25 -2.21 -6.50
CA HIS A 113 -22.67 -3.56 -6.92
C HIS A 113 -21.58 -4.31 -7.71
N VAL A 114 -20.32 -4.14 -7.30
CA VAL A 114 -19.15 -4.77 -7.94
C VAL A 114 -18.45 -5.71 -6.99
N ASP A 115 -17.91 -6.79 -7.54
CA ASP A 115 -16.95 -7.67 -6.88
C ASP A 115 -15.56 -7.32 -7.41
N VAL A 116 -14.80 -6.56 -6.60
CA VAL A 116 -13.48 -6.05 -6.98
C VAL A 116 -12.37 -6.82 -6.30
N PRO A 117 -11.26 -7.09 -6.99
CA PRO A 117 -10.04 -7.59 -6.37
C PRO A 117 -9.47 -6.55 -5.39
N VAL A 118 -8.99 -7.03 -4.25
CA VAL A 118 -8.36 -6.21 -3.21
C VAL A 118 -6.89 -6.60 -3.11
N TYR A 119 -6.01 -5.62 -3.06
CA TYR A 119 -4.56 -5.77 -2.92
C TYR A 119 -4.12 -5.12 -1.62
N LEU A 120 -3.47 -5.88 -0.74
CA LEU A 120 -2.94 -5.35 0.51
C LEU A 120 -1.50 -4.86 0.30
N VAL A 121 -1.27 -3.56 0.46
CA VAL A 121 0.04 -2.93 0.31
C VAL A 121 0.58 -2.55 1.67
N LEU A 122 1.66 -3.19 2.07
CA LEU A 122 2.40 -2.90 3.30
C LEU A 122 3.42 -1.81 2.98
N SER A 123 3.08 -0.58 3.29
CA SER A 123 3.92 0.59 3.01
C SER A 123 4.95 0.83 4.11
N LYS A 124 5.92 1.70 3.83
CA LYS A 124 7.00 2.07 4.75
C LYS A 124 7.83 0.87 5.22
N ALA A 125 8.09 -0.10 4.32
CA ALA A 125 8.90 -1.28 4.65
C ALA A 125 10.33 -0.91 5.09
N ASP A 126 10.83 0.26 4.69
CA ASP A 126 12.08 0.87 5.15
C ASP A 126 12.14 1.14 6.66
N ARG A 127 10.99 1.14 7.35
CA ARG A 127 10.93 1.24 8.81
C ARG A 127 11.30 -0.07 9.52
N LEU A 128 11.34 -1.18 8.82
CA LEU A 128 11.86 -2.44 9.35
C LEU A 128 13.39 -2.38 9.40
N SER A 129 13.95 -2.67 10.58
CA SER A 129 15.39 -2.68 10.74
C SER A 129 16.04 -3.66 9.77
N GLY A 130 17.10 -3.22 9.09
CA GLY A 130 17.83 -4.01 8.11
C GLY A 130 17.24 -4.05 6.71
N PHE A 131 16.07 -3.45 6.46
CA PHE A 131 15.46 -3.41 5.14
C PHE A 131 16.35 -2.70 4.12
N ASP A 132 16.82 -1.50 4.44
CA ASP A 132 17.65 -0.74 3.52
C ASP A 132 18.96 -1.43 3.26
N GLU A 133 19.62 -1.96 4.29
CA GLU A 133 20.89 -2.68 4.17
C GLU A 133 20.73 -3.97 3.34
N PHE A 134 19.63 -4.68 3.52
CA PHE A 134 19.36 -5.92 2.79
C PHE A 134 19.15 -5.68 1.30
N PHE A 135 18.50 -4.57 0.92
CA PHE A 135 18.13 -4.25 -0.45
C PHE A 135 18.96 -3.15 -1.10
N ASP A 136 20.02 -2.64 -0.43
CA ASP A 136 20.82 -1.52 -0.91
C ASP A 136 21.55 -1.83 -2.23
N GLN A 137 21.96 -3.08 -2.41
CA GLN A 137 22.73 -3.51 -3.57
C GLN A 137 21.87 -3.95 -4.77
N LEU A 138 20.55 -3.81 -4.67
CA LEU A 138 19.68 -4.08 -5.79
C LEU A 138 19.95 -3.10 -6.95
N SER A 139 20.02 -3.63 -8.13
CA SER A 139 19.99 -2.83 -9.36
C SER A 139 18.65 -2.06 -9.46
N ARG A 140 18.62 -1.09 -10.37
CA ARG A 140 17.40 -0.30 -10.62
C ARG A 140 16.23 -1.18 -11.08
N GLU A 141 16.51 -2.21 -11.87
CA GLU A 141 15.47 -3.13 -12.37
C GLU A 141 14.99 -4.10 -11.27
N GLU A 142 15.91 -4.61 -10.45
CA GLU A 142 15.54 -5.47 -9.32
C GLU A 142 14.70 -4.73 -8.28
N SER A 143 14.97 -3.44 -8.05
CA SER A 143 14.20 -2.60 -7.13
C SER A 143 12.78 -2.33 -7.60
N LYS A 144 12.47 -2.53 -8.88
CA LYS A 144 11.11 -2.43 -9.43
C LYS A 144 10.29 -3.71 -9.23
N GLN A 145 10.94 -4.84 -8.95
CA GLN A 145 10.26 -6.13 -8.80
C GLN A 145 9.24 -6.11 -7.66
N VAL A 146 8.42 -7.16 -7.58
CA VAL A 146 7.40 -7.30 -6.54
C VAL A 146 7.98 -8.02 -5.33
N LEU A 147 7.85 -7.44 -4.16
CA LEU A 147 8.18 -8.07 -2.89
C LEU A 147 6.88 -8.42 -2.15
N GLY A 148 6.54 -9.69 -2.08
CA GLY A 148 5.30 -10.17 -1.46
C GLY A 148 4.83 -11.48 -2.05
N ALA A 149 3.54 -11.75 -1.93
CA ALA A 149 2.90 -12.95 -2.48
C ALA A 149 1.54 -12.63 -3.11
N SER A 150 1.30 -13.21 -4.29
CA SER A 150 0.02 -13.19 -4.98
C SER A 150 -0.71 -14.51 -4.76
N PHE A 151 -1.99 -14.45 -4.44
CA PHE A 151 -2.80 -15.66 -4.23
C PHE A 151 -3.40 -16.16 -5.56
N ALA A 152 -3.30 -17.47 -5.78
CA ALA A 152 -3.93 -18.09 -6.94
C ALA A 152 -5.46 -17.89 -6.90
N LYS A 153 -6.08 -17.71 -8.06
CA LYS A 153 -7.53 -17.42 -8.19
C LYS A 153 -8.44 -18.43 -7.49
N ALA A 154 -7.99 -19.67 -7.34
CA ALA A 154 -8.76 -20.78 -6.75
C ALA A 154 -8.58 -20.90 -5.23
N ARG A 155 -7.61 -20.20 -4.62
CA ARG A 155 -7.34 -20.29 -3.18
C ARG A 155 -8.16 -19.26 -2.42
N ASN A 156 -8.67 -19.65 -1.26
CA ASN A 156 -9.28 -18.72 -0.32
C ASN A 156 -8.19 -17.90 0.38
N ALA A 157 -7.89 -16.75 -0.16
CA ALA A 157 -6.82 -15.87 0.32
C ALA A 157 -7.05 -15.29 1.73
N THR A 158 -8.28 -15.41 2.25
CA THR A 158 -8.63 -14.99 3.60
C THR A 158 -8.48 -16.11 4.63
N ASP A 159 -8.09 -17.32 4.19
CA ASP A 159 -7.70 -18.42 5.09
C ASP A 159 -6.34 -18.07 5.71
N ALA A 160 -6.31 -17.96 7.03
CA ALA A 160 -5.11 -17.64 7.79
C ALA A 160 -3.94 -18.61 7.54
N ASN A 161 -4.24 -19.89 7.26
CA ASN A 161 -3.20 -20.87 6.97
C ASN A 161 -2.56 -20.65 5.61
N VAL A 162 -3.36 -20.29 4.60
CA VAL A 162 -2.85 -19.96 3.26
C VAL A 162 -1.97 -18.70 3.32
N LEU A 163 -2.46 -17.66 4.00
CA LEU A 163 -1.70 -16.43 4.18
C LEU A 163 -0.37 -16.68 4.91
N ARG A 164 -0.43 -17.45 6.01
CA ARG A 164 0.76 -17.79 6.80
C ARG A 164 1.77 -18.56 5.96
N GLY A 165 1.33 -19.56 5.21
CA GLY A 165 2.20 -20.34 4.34
C GLY A 165 2.91 -19.50 3.28
N GLU A 166 2.20 -18.56 2.63
CA GLU A 166 2.81 -17.65 1.65
C GLU A 166 3.78 -16.66 2.30
N PHE A 167 3.47 -16.21 3.52
CA PHE A 167 4.36 -15.33 4.27
C PHE A 167 5.63 -16.06 4.73
N GLU A 168 5.51 -17.29 5.22
CA GLU A 168 6.64 -18.14 5.58
C GLU A 168 7.53 -18.47 4.37
N GLU A 169 6.93 -18.68 3.20
CA GLU A 169 7.65 -18.88 1.96
C GLU A 169 8.44 -17.63 1.55
N LEU A 170 7.84 -16.43 1.71
CA LEU A 170 8.56 -15.18 1.51
C LEU A 170 9.77 -15.08 2.45
N LEU A 171 9.59 -15.36 3.75
CA LEU A 171 10.68 -15.36 4.72
C LEU A 171 11.78 -16.38 4.37
N ARG A 172 11.41 -17.57 3.91
CA ARG A 172 12.38 -18.60 3.50
C ARG A 172 13.22 -18.14 2.30
N ARG A 173 12.59 -17.51 1.31
CA ARG A 173 13.30 -16.92 0.15
C ARG A 173 14.25 -15.81 0.55
N LEU A 174 13.86 -14.94 1.48
CA LEU A 174 14.74 -13.88 2.00
C LEU A 174 15.90 -14.49 2.80
N ASN A 175 15.62 -15.46 3.67
CA ASN A 175 16.66 -16.15 4.43
C ASN A 175 17.70 -16.83 3.53
N SER A 176 17.30 -17.40 2.41
CA SER A 176 18.26 -18.03 1.47
C SER A 176 19.23 -17.01 0.83
N GLN A 177 18.88 -15.74 0.80
CA GLN A 177 19.72 -14.67 0.25
C GLN A 177 20.64 -14.01 1.30
N VAL A 178 20.39 -14.21 2.59
CA VAL A 178 21.12 -13.55 3.69
C VAL A 178 22.64 -13.72 3.57
N ILE A 179 23.12 -14.95 3.39
CA ILE A 179 24.55 -15.24 3.33
C ILE A 179 25.22 -14.47 2.19
N MET A 180 24.60 -14.47 1.01
CA MET A 180 25.12 -13.74 -0.14
C MET A 180 25.19 -12.23 0.14
N ARG A 181 24.12 -11.65 0.72
CA ARG A 181 24.05 -10.22 1.06
C ARG A 181 25.11 -9.83 2.11
N VAL A 182 25.30 -10.67 3.13
CA VAL A 182 26.31 -10.46 4.16
C VAL A 182 27.72 -10.48 3.56
N HIS A 183 28.01 -11.38 2.62
CA HIS A 183 29.31 -11.42 1.94
C HIS A 183 29.60 -10.19 1.08
N GLN A 184 28.57 -9.56 0.54
CA GLN A 184 28.68 -8.35 -0.27
C GLN A 184 28.88 -7.09 0.56
N GLU A 185 28.52 -7.11 1.85
CA GLU A 185 28.60 -5.95 2.73
C GLU A 185 29.95 -5.93 3.48
N ARG A 186 30.57 -4.76 3.54
CA ARG A 186 31.87 -4.57 4.20
C ARG A 186 31.74 -4.19 5.67
N SER A 187 30.73 -3.40 6.03
CA SER A 187 30.53 -2.92 7.39
C SER A 187 30.00 -4.03 8.31
N PRO A 188 30.68 -4.34 9.43
CA PRO A 188 30.18 -5.35 10.38
C PRO A 188 28.80 -5.01 10.96
N GLU A 189 28.54 -3.74 11.21
CA GLU A 189 27.26 -3.27 11.75
C GLU A 189 26.11 -3.52 10.75
N ARG A 190 26.35 -3.19 9.48
CA ARG A 190 25.36 -3.41 8.41
C ARG A 190 25.14 -4.91 8.17
N ARG A 191 26.18 -5.74 8.28
CA ARG A 191 26.05 -7.22 8.24
C ARG A 191 25.11 -7.73 9.32
N GLY A 192 25.24 -7.19 10.55
CA GLY A 192 24.33 -7.54 11.64
C GLY A 192 22.87 -7.22 11.32
N ARG A 193 22.60 -6.05 10.73
CA ARG A 193 21.25 -5.67 10.31
C ARG A 193 20.71 -6.54 9.18
N ILE A 194 21.56 -6.90 8.21
CA ILE A 194 21.17 -7.83 7.12
C ILE A 194 20.79 -9.20 7.68
N LEU A 195 21.55 -9.71 8.65
CA LEU A 195 21.28 -11.00 9.32
C LEU A 195 19.93 -10.96 10.08
N ASP A 196 19.62 -9.83 10.73
CA ASP A 196 18.44 -9.69 11.55
C ASP A 196 17.16 -9.38 10.74
N PHE A 197 17.29 -8.85 9.53
CA PHE A 197 16.15 -8.38 8.71
C PHE A 197 15.03 -9.41 8.52
N PRO A 198 15.30 -10.70 8.15
CA PRO A 198 14.23 -11.69 8.02
C PRO A 198 13.48 -11.94 9.33
N HIS A 199 14.17 -11.85 10.48
CA HIS A 199 13.55 -11.95 11.79
C HIS A 199 12.65 -10.74 12.07
N GLN A 200 13.13 -9.53 11.81
CA GLN A 200 12.33 -8.29 11.93
C GLN A 200 11.08 -8.34 11.06
N LEU A 201 11.22 -8.78 9.82
CA LEU A 201 10.06 -8.99 8.94
C LEU A 201 9.13 -10.07 9.50
N GLY A 202 9.65 -11.14 10.07
CA GLY A 202 8.85 -12.21 10.67
C GLY A 202 7.90 -11.72 11.77
N GLN A 203 8.30 -10.67 12.51
CA GLN A 203 7.49 -10.11 13.60
C GLN A 203 6.15 -9.53 13.13
N ILE A 204 6.04 -9.06 11.88
CA ILE A 204 4.76 -8.56 11.36
C ILE A 204 3.77 -9.67 11.04
N GLY A 205 4.21 -10.93 10.93
CA GLY A 205 3.37 -12.05 10.45
C GLY A 205 2.10 -12.27 11.28
N LYS A 206 2.21 -12.16 12.61
CA LYS A 206 1.04 -12.29 13.50
C LYS A 206 0.02 -11.18 13.26
N GLY A 207 0.48 -9.92 13.23
CA GLY A 207 -0.38 -8.76 12.97
C GLY A 207 -1.00 -8.82 11.58
N LEU A 208 -0.23 -9.26 10.58
CA LEU A 208 -0.72 -9.45 9.22
C LEU A 208 -1.87 -10.48 9.15
N CYS A 209 -1.71 -11.65 9.77
CA CYS A 209 -2.76 -12.67 9.82
C CYS A 209 -4.03 -12.14 10.51
N GLN A 210 -3.88 -11.49 11.67
CA GLN A 210 -4.99 -10.90 12.41
C GLN A 210 -5.72 -9.83 11.60
N PHE A 211 -4.98 -8.93 10.97
CA PHE A 211 -5.55 -7.88 10.13
C PHE A 211 -6.33 -8.46 8.94
N VAL A 212 -5.74 -9.40 8.21
CA VAL A 212 -6.38 -10.02 7.04
C VAL A 212 -7.65 -10.77 7.43
N GLU A 213 -7.63 -11.52 8.51
CA GLU A 213 -8.81 -12.23 9.01
C GLU A 213 -9.93 -11.24 9.37
N MET A 214 -9.61 -10.17 10.09
CA MET A 214 -10.61 -9.19 10.50
C MET A 214 -11.11 -8.30 9.36
N ALA A 215 -10.24 -7.88 8.45
CA ALA A 215 -10.60 -6.94 7.39
C ALA A 215 -11.28 -7.61 6.20
N PHE A 216 -10.86 -8.83 5.81
CA PHE A 216 -11.25 -9.42 4.53
C PHE A 216 -12.06 -10.70 4.63
N SER A 217 -12.08 -11.40 5.78
CA SER A 217 -12.88 -12.63 5.92
C SER A 217 -14.36 -12.35 5.88
N GLY A 218 -15.11 -13.25 5.22
CA GLY A 218 -16.56 -13.22 5.22
C GLY A 218 -17.16 -13.75 6.52
N ASN A 219 -18.41 -13.41 6.75
CA ASN A 219 -19.22 -14.00 7.79
C ASN A 219 -20.59 -14.39 7.22
N ARG A 220 -21.52 -14.88 8.09
CA ARG A 220 -22.86 -15.30 7.68
C ARG A 220 -23.65 -14.20 6.92
N TYR A 221 -23.35 -12.93 7.17
CA TYR A 221 -24.07 -11.78 6.61
C TYR A 221 -23.27 -10.99 5.59
N GLN A 222 -21.96 -11.20 5.53
CA GLN A 222 -21.04 -10.39 4.76
C GLN A 222 -20.14 -11.26 3.90
N ARG A 223 -20.03 -10.93 2.64
CA ARG A 223 -19.14 -11.60 1.71
C ARG A 223 -17.68 -11.37 2.08
N ALA A 224 -16.86 -12.39 1.94
CA ALA A 224 -15.41 -12.23 1.99
C ALA A 224 -14.94 -11.32 0.87
N SER A 225 -14.02 -10.41 1.17
CA SER A 225 -13.36 -9.60 0.15
C SER A 225 -12.39 -10.46 -0.66
N ARG A 226 -12.27 -10.18 -1.94
CA ARG A 226 -11.43 -10.95 -2.86
C ARG A 226 -9.98 -10.50 -2.77
N LEU A 227 -9.29 -10.86 -1.69
CA LEU A 227 -7.89 -10.55 -1.50
C LEU A 227 -7.02 -11.27 -2.54
N ARG A 228 -6.14 -10.54 -3.24
CA ARG A 228 -5.29 -11.03 -4.32
C ARG A 228 -3.85 -11.25 -3.91
N GLY A 229 -3.41 -10.59 -2.86
CA GLY A 229 -2.05 -10.71 -2.37
C GLY A 229 -1.74 -9.67 -1.30
N PHE A 230 -0.54 -9.81 -0.73
CA PHE A 230 0.08 -8.80 0.12
C PHE A 230 1.45 -8.43 -0.44
N TYR A 231 1.81 -7.16 -0.38
CA TYR A 231 2.99 -6.62 -1.04
C TYR A 231 3.66 -5.58 -0.16
N LEU A 232 4.98 -5.70 0.01
CA LEU A 232 5.78 -4.72 0.74
C LEU A 232 6.31 -3.66 -0.23
N THR A 233 6.24 -2.41 0.18
CA THR A 233 6.73 -1.28 -0.63
C THR A 233 7.44 -0.27 0.26
N SER A 234 8.41 0.41 -0.32
CA SER A 234 9.11 1.53 0.32
C SER A 234 9.13 2.73 -0.62
N ALA A 235 8.93 3.91 -0.06
CA ALA A 235 9.05 5.18 -0.76
C ALA A 235 9.92 6.12 0.07
N PRO A 236 10.74 7.00 -0.57
CA PRO A 236 11.58 7.91 0.16
C PRO A 236 10.72 8.85 1.02
N HIS A 237 11.10 8.97 2.29
CA HIS A 237 10.52 9.98 3.17
C HIS A 237 11.38 11.23 3.08
N GLN A 238 10.81 12.32 2.65
CA GLN A 238 11.39 13.64 2.92
C GLN A 238 11.14 13.90 4.41
N SER A 239 12.19 13.72 5.23
CA SER A 239 12.19 14.29 6.57
C SER A 239 12.16 15.81 6.40
N GLY A 240 11.00 16.41 6.58
CA GLY A 240 10.87 17.85 6.69
C GLY A 240 11.71 18.31 7.88
N ASN A 241 12.88 18.86 7.63
CA ASN A 241 13.61 19.68 8.58
C ASN A 241 12.81 20.97 8.77
N ASN A 242 11.73 20.90 9.56
CA ASN A 242 11.21 22.09 10.23
C ASN A 242 12.07 22.34 11.46
N ALA A 243 13.35 22.67 11.25
CA ALA A 243 14.10 23.46 12.20
C ALA A 243 13.60 24.89 12.03
N GLY A 244 12.85 25.37 13.01
CA GLY A 244 12.22 26.66 13.04
C GLY A 244 13.18 27.82 12.68
N ALA A 245 12.77 28.61 11.72
CA ALA A 245 13.25 29.95 11.53
C ALA A 245 12.69 30.81 12.68
N GLY A 246 13.55 31.18 13.60
CA GLY A 246 13.25 32.16 14.64
C GLY A 246 14.44 32.41 15.57
N GLY A 247 15.18 33.47 15.35
CA GLY A 247 16.12 33.94 16.36
C GLY A 247 17.49 34.38 15.80
N GLU A 248 17.64 35.66 15.66
CA GLU A 248 18.85 36.41 15.30
C GLU A 248 20.01 36.22 16.27
N SER A 249 21.20 36.47 15.74
CA SER A 249 22.41 36.99 16.38
C SER A 249 23.40 36.05 17.05
N GLY A 250 24.65 36.14 16.56
CA GLY A 250 25.83 35.89 17.38
C GLY A 250 26.92 35.08 16.71
N ALA A 251 27.84 35.80 16.06
CA ALA A 251 29.09 35.27 15.57
C ALA A 251 29.92 34.60 16.69
N GLN A 252 30.42 33.40 16.43
CA GLN A 252 31.78 33.02 16.83
C GLN A 252 32.26 31.80 16.06
N ALA A 253 33.42 31.96 15.45
CA ALA A 253 34.13 30.95 14.70
C ALA A 253 34.64 29.84 15.63
N GLY A 254 34.29 28.60 15.31
CA GLY A 254 34.81 27.41 15.93
C GLY A 254 34.72 26.25 14.95
N SER A 255 35.87 25.83 14.41
CA SER A 255 36.06 24.70 13.50
C SER A 255 35.48 23.42 14.11
N GLN A 256 34.28 23.06 13.72
CA GLN A 256 33.73 21.70 13.91
C GLN A 256 33.58 21.09 12.51
N ARG A 257 34.27 19.99 12.32
CA ARG A 257 34.07 19.12 11.16
C ARG A 257 32.58 18.73 11.13
N GLU A 258 31.87 19.38 10.22
CA GLU A 258 30.52 18.94 9.86
C GLU A 258 30.64 17.52 9.28
N THR A 259 30.27 16.52 10.09
CA THR A 259 29.86 15.23 9.59
C THR A 259 28.56 15.50 8.82
N LEU A 260 28.69 15.62 7.51
CA LEU A 260 27.56 15.65 6.59
C LEU A 260 26.64 14.49 6.98
N PRO A 261 25.35 14.76 7.27
CA PRO A 261 24.40 13.68 7.45
C PRO A 261 24.41 12.89 6.14
N LEU A 262 24.73 11.59 6.24
CA LEU A 262 24.59 10.65 5.13
C LEU A 262 23.14 10.79 4.65
N MET A 263 22.96 11.50 3.54
CA MET A 263 21.72 11.55 2.82
C MET A 263 21.42 10.12 2.36
N HIS A 264 20.64 9.40 3.14
CA HIS A 264 19.99 8.21 2.67
C HIS A 264 19.03 8.69 1.59
N SER A 265 19.48 8.69 0.35
CA SER A 265 18.63 8.92 -0.80
C SER A 265 17.67 7.73 -0.89
N GLY A 266 16.58 7.82 -0.16
CA GLY A 266 15.56 6.80 -0.14
C GLY A 266 15.10 6.56 -1.57
N ARG A 267 15.42 5.39 -2.13
CA ARG A 267 14.89 4.96 -3.43
C ARG A 267 13.54 4.32 -3.19
N SER A 268 12.60 4.60 -4.07
CA SER A 268 11.36 3.82 -4.09
C SER A 268 11.68 2.38 -4.50
N ARG A 269 11.14 1.40 -3.76
CA ARG A 269 11.36 -0.02 -4.05
C ARG A 269 10.03 -0.77 -4.07
N PHE A 270 9.92 -1.70 -5.00
CA PHE A 270 8.84 -2.70 -5.10
C PHE A 270 7.44 -2.13 -5.40
N ILE A 271 7.35 -0.96 -6.04
CA ILE A 271 6.08 -0.32 -6.39
C ILE A 271 5.76 -0.48 -7.88
N HIS A 272 6.75 -0.25 -8.76
CA HIS A 272 6.51 -0.13 -10.21
C HIS A 272 5.90 -1.39 -10.82
N HIS A 273 6.52 -2.55 -10.63
CA HIS A 273 5.99 -3.82 -11.16
C HIS A 273 4.74 -4.28 -10.42
N LEU A 274 4.55 -3.89 -9.16
CA LEU A 274 3.29 -4.14 -8.47
C LEU A 274 2.12 -3.51 -9.22
N LEU A 275 2.24 -2.26 -9.63
CA LEU A 275 1.18 -1.58 -10.37
C LEU A 275 1.10 -2.08 -11.82
N SER A 276 2.22 -2.12 -12.55
CA SER A 276 2.23 -2.39 -13.99
C SER A 276 2.04 -3.87 -14.35
N GLN A 277 2.54 -4.80 -13.53
CA GLN A 277 2.54 -6.23 -13.86
C GLN A 277 1.54 -7.05 -13.04
N VAL A 278 1.10 -6.57 -11.87
CA VAL A 278 0.13 -7.29 -11.04
C VAL A 278 -1.24 -6.63 -11.09
N ILE A 279 -1.35 -5.36 -10.71
CA ILE A 279 -2.64 -4.72 -10.48
C ILE A 279 -3.34 -4.36 -11.81
N PHE A 280 -2.67 -3.67 -12.71
CA PHE A 280 -3.28 -3.27 -13.98
C PHE A 280 -3.68 -4.45 -14.89
N PRO A 281 -2.86 -5.52 -15.05
CA PRO A 281 -3.29 -6.68 -15.84
C PRO A 281 -4.49 -7.41 -15.23
N GLU A 282 -4.67 -7.35 -13.91
CA GLU A 282 -5.82 -7.95 -13.23
C GLU A 282 -7.08 -7.06 -13.22
N ALA A 283 -7.06 -5.89 -13.83
CA ALA A 283 -8.20 -4.97 -13.92
C ALA A 283 -9.47 -5.61 -14.52
N GLN A 284 -9.33 -6.68 -15.30
CA GLN A 284 -10.44 -7.43 -15.87
C GLN A 284 -11.11 -8.39 -14.86
N LEU A 285 -10.50 -8.65 -13.71
CA LEU A 285 -11.07 -9.51 -12.67
C LEU A 285 -12.26 -8.87 -11.96
N ALA A 286 -12.36 -7.54 -11.99
CA ALA A 286 -13.53 -6.82 -11.47
C ALA A 286 -14.76 -7.16 -12.32
N GLY A 287 -15.83 -7.58 -11.67
CA GLY A 287 -17.09 -7.91 -12.33
C GLY A 287 -18.28 -7.33 -11.58
N LEU A 288 -19.30 -6.93 -12.33
CA LEU A 288 -20.60 -6.63 -11.73
C LEU A 288 -21.15 -7.85 -11.01
N ASP A 289 -21.82 -7.65 -9.90
CA ASP A 289 -22.50 -8.73 -9.18
C ASP A 289 -23.50 -9.45 -10.12
N LYS A 290 -23.69 -10.75 -9.93
CA LYS A 290 -24.54 -11.57 -10.79
C LYS A 290 -25.95 -11.00 -10.95
N ARG A 291 -26.48 -10.33 -9.90
CA ARG A 291 -27.80 -9.68 -9.94
C ARG A 291 -27.83 -8.47 -10.85
N GLU A 292 -26.81 -7.60 -10.75
CA GLU A 292 -26.74 -6.37 -11.55
C GLU A 292 -26.42 -6.70 -13.01
N ARG A 293 -25.58 -7.68 -13.28
CA ARG A 293 -25.32 -8.19 -14.63
C ARG A 293 -26.61 -8.70 -15.30
N ARG A 294 -27.45 -9.42 -14.59
CA ARG A 294 -28.76 -9.84 -15.10
C ARG A 294 -29.66 -8.64 -15.39
N ARG A 295 -29.74 -7.67 -14.48
CA ARG A 295 -30.58 -6.47 -14.63
C ARG A 295 -30.21 -5.64 -15.86
N ILE A 296 -28.91 -5.42 -16.11
CA ILE A 296 -28.43 -4.72 -17.30
C ILE A 296 -28.75 -5.52 -18.58
N HIS A 297 -28.58 -6.84 -18.54
CA HIS A 297 -28.87 -7.70 -19.69
C HIS A 297 -30.36 -7.74 -20.04
N TRP A 298 -31.24 -7.70 -19.04
CA TRP A 298 -32.69 -7.62 -19.26
C TRP A 298 -33.13 -6.23 -19.75
N GLY A 299 -32.51 -5.16 -19.26
CA GLY A 299 -32.78 -3.82 -19.71
C GLY A 299 -32.35 -3.53 -21.16
N GLN A 300 -31.37 -4.25 -21.69
CA GLN A 300 -30.93 -4.15 -23.08
C GLN A 300 -31.77 -4.98 -24.07
N ARG A 301 -32.56 -5.94 -23.58
CA ARG A 301 -33.49 -6.74 -24.41
C ARG A 301 -34.90 -6.17 -24.49
N GLY A 302 -35.19 -5.12 -23.74
CA GLY A 302 -36.47 -4.46 -23.70
C GLY A 302 -36.57 -3.17 -24.54
N LEU A 303 -35.54 -2.87 -25.33
CA LEU A 303 -35.51 -1.87 -26.39
C LEU A 303 -35.38 -2.58 -27.74
#